data_e5690c09b39505e6a808e6553c6aad45
#
_entry.id   e5690c09b39505e6a808e6553c6aad45
#
_cell.length_a   1.000
_cell.length_b   1.000
_cell.length_c   1.000
_cell.angle_alpha   90.00
_cell.angle_beta   90.00
_cell.angle_gamma   90.00
#
_symmetry.space_group_name_H-M   'P 1'
#
loop_
_entity.id
_entity.type
_entity.pdbx_description
1 polymer ?
#
loop_
_entity_poly.entity_id
_entity_poly.type
_entity_poly.pdbx_seq_one_letter_code
_entity_poly.pdbx_strand_id
1 'polypeptide(L)'
;MKVIKKIDDLKVIDKKRPIALIPTMGNLHEGHLSLVKQSINLQLSPLVTIFVNPLQFGPDEDFERYPRTIKQDKESLEKQKCEFLFLPEKSEILEGIKKLKAPYSNFL
;
A
#
# COMPACT_ATOMS: atom_id res chain seq x y z
N MET A 1 -13.01 -3.62 4.64
CA MET A 1 -11.79 -3.41 3.84
C MET A 1 -11.17 -4.77 3.52
N LYS A 2 -10.82 -4.97 2.28
CA LYS A 2 -10.16 -6.19 1.85
C LYS A 2 -8.64 -6.01 1.89
N VAL A 3 -7.95 -6.87 2.65
CA VAL A 3 -6.50 -6.83 2.78
C VAL A 3 -5.89 -7.86 1.84
N ILE A 4 -4.99 -7.41 0.99
CA ILE A 4 -4.33 -8.24 -0.03
C ILE A 4 -2.84 -8.24 0.27
N LYS A 5 -2.25 -9.43 0.35
CA LYS A 5 -0.83 -9.58 0.70
C LYS A 5 0.05 -10.06 -0.44
N LYS A 6 -0.55 -10.67 -1.47
CA LYS A 6 0.21 -11.21 -2.61
C LYS A 6 -0.18 -10.50 -3.89
N ILE A 7 0.79 -10.30 -4.78
CA ILE A 7 0.55 -9.67 -6.07
C ILE A 7 -0.51 -10.43 -6.86
N ASP A 8 -0.46 -11.76 -6.85
CA ASP A 8 -1.43 -12.58 -7.56
C ASP A 8 -2.85 -12.38 -7.07
N ASP A 9 -3.03 -12.02 -5.81
CA ASP A 9 -4.34 -11.81 -5.22
C ASP A 9 -4.95 -10.46 -5.62
N LEU A 10 -4.19 -9.59 -6.27
CA LEU A 10 -4.75 -8.35 -6.81
C LEU A 10 -5.79 -8.60 -7.90
N LYS A 11 -5.83 -9.81 -8.45
CA LYS A 11 -6.83 -10.21 -9.44
C LYS A 11 -8.26 -10.22 -8.89
N VAL A 12 -8.43 -10.29 -7.57
CA VAL A 12 -9.75 -10.27 -6.96
C VAL A 12 -10.39 -8.89 -6.91
N ILE A 13 -9.63 -7.85 -7.27
CA ILE A 13 -10.16 -6.50 -7.29
C ILE A 13 -11.19 -6.38 -8.41
N ASP A 14 -12.41 -5.98 -8.03
CA ASP A 14 -13.48 -5.76 -8.98
C ASP A 14 -13.20 -4.47 -9.75
N LYS A 15 -13.14 -4.58 -11.07
CA LYS A 15 -12.81 -3.46 -11.96
C LYS A 15 -14.00 -2.64 -12.38
N LYS A 16 -15.13 -2.74 -11.69
CA LYS A 16 -16.32 -1.94 -12.00
C LYS A 16 -16.09 -0.45 -11.84
N ARG A 17 -15.17 -0.07 -10.97
CA ARG A 17 -14.78 1.32 -10.75
C ARG A 17 -13.29 1.47 -11.00
N PRO A 18 -12.85 2.63 -11.49
CA PRO A 18 -11.42 2.90 -11.57
C PRO A 18 -10.78 2.86 -10.19
N ILE A 19 -9.56 2.38 -10.16
CA ILE A 19 -8.78 2.28 -8.92
C ILE A 19 -8.04 3.59 -8.68
N ALA A 20 -8.15 4.12 -7.46
CA ALA A 20 -7.31 5.22 -7.01
C ALA A 20 -6.17 4.60 -6.19
N LEU A 21 -4.98 4.58 -6.75
CA LEU A 21 -3.81 4.01 -6.09
C LEU A 21 -3.18 5.04 -5.17
N ILE A 22 -3.05 4.71 -3.89
CA ILE A 22 -2.48 5.59 -2.87
C ILE A 22 -1.30 4.87 -2.22
N PRO A 23 -0.08 5.03 -2.77
CA PRO A 23 1.09 4.36 -2.21
C PRO A 23 1.58 5.07 -0.94
N THR A 24 1.88 4.28 0.09
CA THR A 24 2.38 4.80 1.37
C THR A 24 3.43 3.85 1.94
N MET A 25 4.15 4.33 2.93
CA MET A 25 5.06 3.50 3.73
C MET A 25 4.49 3.18 5.11
N GLY A 26 3.19 3.41 5.31
CA GLY A 26 2.56 3.24 6.62
C GLY A 26 2.66 4.52 7.45
N ASN A 27 2.30 4.41 8.73
CA ASN A 27 2.23 5.54 9.65
C ASN A 27 1.35 6.65 9.06
N LEU A 28 0.12 6.27 8.75
CA LEU A 28 -0.80 7.12 8.01
C LEU A 28 -1.23 8.34 8.83
N HIS A 29 -1.37 9.46 8.16
CA HIS A 29 -1.84 10.71 8.74
C HIS A 29 -3.04 11.24 7.94
N GLU A 30 -3.54 12.39 8.35
CA GLU A 30 -4.74 12.98 7.74
C GLU A 30 -4.62 13.22 6.24
N GLY A 31 -3.41 13.53 5.76
CA GLY A 31 -3.18 13.70 4.33
C GLY A 31 -3.50 12.44 3.53
N HIS A 32 -3.03 11.29 4.01
CA HIS A 32 -3.33 10.01 3.38
C HIS A 32 -4.84 9.70 3.45
N LEU A 33 -5.44 9.91 4.61
CA LEU A 33 -6.85 9.61 4.81
C LEU A 33 -7.75 10.54 3.99
N SER A 34 -7.31 11.76 3.78
CA SER A 34 -8.00 12.72 2.90
C SER A 34 -8.05 12.22 1.46
N LEU A 35 -6.96 11.62 0.98
CA LEU A 35 -6.91 11.04 -0.36
C LEU A 35 -7.90 9.87 -0.51
N VAL A 36 -8.01 9.04 0.52
CA VAL A 36 -9.00 7.96 0.53
C VAL A 36 -10.41 8.55 0.42
N LYS A 37 -10.70 9.56 1.21
CA LYS A 37 -12.00 10.22 1.22
C LYS A 37 -12.34 10.86 -0.13
N GLN A 38 -11.36 11.56 -0.72
CA GLN A 38 -11.54 12.15 -2.05
C GLN A 38 -11.79 11.10 -3.11
N SER A 39 -11.10 9.97 -3.05
CA SER A 39 -11.30 8.87 -3.98
C SER A 39 -12.74 8.38 -3.94
N ILE A 40 -13.27 8.18 -2.74
CA ILE A 40 -14.64 7.73 -2.56
C ILE A 40 -15.63 8.76 -3.12
N ASN A 41 -15.40 10.04 -2.84
CA ASN A 41 -16.26 11.11 -3.34
C ASN A 41 -16.26 11.21 -4.86
N LEU A 42 -15.16 10.82 -5.51
CA LEU A 42 -15.04 10.78 -6.96
C LEU A 42 -15.53 9.46 -7.57
N GLN A 43 -16.12 8.59 -6.75
CA GLN A 43 -16.61 7.27 -7.18
C GLN A 43 -15.50 6.35 -7.68
N LEU A 44 -14.30 6.52 -7.12
CA LEU A 44 -13.17 5.64 -7.36
C LEU A 44 -13.06 4.62 -6.24
N SER A 45 -12.40 3.50 -6.52
CA SER A 45 -12.10 2.49 -5.51
C SER A 45 -10.72 2.75 -4.93
N PRO A 46 -10.60 3.20 -3.68
CA PRO A 46 -9.27 3.46 -3.11
C PRO A 46 -8.55 2.15 -2.83
N LEU A 47 -7.33 2.05 -3.32
CA LEU A 47 -6.39 0.98 -3.04
C LEU A 47 -5.17 1.61 -2.39
N VAL A 48 -5.07 1.51 -1.08
CA VAL A 48 -3.92 2.00 -0.34
C VAL A 48 -2.89 0.89 -0.29
N THR A 49 -1.64 1.22 -0.58
CA THR A 49 -0.55 0.27 -0.42
C THR A 49 0.32 0.72 0.76
N ILE A 50 0.71 -0.24 1.59
CA ILE A 50 1.66 0.00 2.66
C ILE A 50 2.84 -0.92 2.42
N PHE A 51 3.92 -0.32 1.97
CA PHE A 51 5.17 -1.04 1.73
C PHE A 51 6.34 -0.16 2.11
N VAL A 52 7.21 -0.71 2.97
CA VAL A 52 8.42 -0.03 3.38
C VAL A 52 9.57 -0.63 2.57
N ASN A 53 10.10 0.16 1.63
CA ASN A 53 11.20 -0.30 0.79
C ASN A 53 12.48 -0.29 1.60
N PRO A 54 13.08 -1.47 1.86
CA PRO A 54 14.31 -1.55 2.66
C PRO A 54 15.49 -0.85 2.00
N LEU A 55 15.44 -0.65 0.68
CA LEU A 55 16.51 0.03 -0.03
C LEU A 55 16.52 1.55 0.21
N GLN A 56 15.44 2.09 0.75
CA GLN A 56 15.34 3.51 1.10
C GLN A 56 15.85 3.80 2.51
N PHE A 57 16.20 2.77 3.27
CA PHE A 57 16.69 2.93 4.64
C PHE A 57 18.21 2.90 4.69
N GLY A 58 18.78 3.81 5.46
CA GLY A 58 20.20 3.75 5.78
C GLY A 58 20.50 2.65 6.79
N PRO A 59 21.78 2.34 7.01
CA PRO A 59 22.16 1.27 7.95
C PRO A 59 21.70 1.51 9.38
N ASP A 60 21.48 2.75 9.75
CA ASP A 60 21.09 3.14 11.11
C ASP A 60 19.58 3.30 11.29
N GLU A 61 18.80 3.13 10.24
CA GLU A 61 17.37 3.28 10.32
C GLU A 61 16.69 1.99 10.74
N ASP A 62 15.74 2.12 11.66
CA ASP A 62 15.07 0.97 12.23
C ASP A 62 13.87 0.57 11.37
N PHE A 63 14.14 -0.23 10.35
CA PHE A 63 13.15 -0.79 9.46
C PHE A 63 12.08 -1.59 10.21
N GLU A 64 12.45 -2.26 11.28
CA GLU A 64 11.55 -3.16 12.00
C GLU A 64 10.47 -2.44 12.79
N ARG A 65 10.61 -1.13 13.00
CA ARG A 65 9.58 -0.37 13.72
C ARG A 65 8.31 -0.16 12.91
N TYR A 66 8.41 -0.17 11.59
CA TYR A 66 7.27 0.13 10.73
C TYR A 66 6.10 -0.85 10.87
N PRO A 67 6.29 -2.16 11.03
CA PRO A 67 5.16 -3.07 11.22
C PRO A 67 4.28 -2.75 12.42
N ARG A 68 4.80 -2.01 13.40
CA ARG A 68 4.05 -1.68 14.62
C ARG A 68 2.87 -0.75 14.39
N THR A 69 2.88 0.04 13.32
CA THR A 69 1.80 0.95 13.00
C THR A 69 0.70 0.32 12.14
N ILE A 70 0.91 -0.89 11.64
CA ILE A 70 0.00 -1.54 10.69
C ILE A 70 -1.40 -1.68 11.27
N LYS A 71 -1.51 -2.08 12.53
CA LYS A 71 -2.81 -2.25 13.18
C LYS A 71 -3.58 -0.93 13.22
N GLN A 72 -2.91 0.14 13.63
CA GLN A 72 -3.52 1.47 13.69
C GLN A 72 -3.86 1.99 12.30
N ASP A 73 -2.99 1.73 11.33
CA ASP A 73 -3.22 2.13 9.94
C ASP A 73 -4.45 1.43 9.37
N LYS A 74 -4.60 0.13 9.63
CA LYS A 74 -5.79 -0.61 9.22
C LYS A 74 -7.06 -0.02 9.83
N GLU A 75 -7.03 0.27 11.12
CA GLU A 75 -8.17 0.85 11.82
C GLU A 75 -8.55 2.21 11.23
N SER A 76 -7.55 3.04 10.95
CA SER A 76 -7.79 4.36 10.34
C SER A 76 -8.43 4.24 8.96
N LEU A 77 -7.92 3.30 8.14
CA LEU A 77 -8.45 3.07 6.80
C LEU A 77 -9.87 2.52 6.84
N GLU A 78 -10.17 1.63 7.77
CA GLU A 78 -11.52 1.08 7.92
C GLU A 78 -12.52 2.17 8.31
N LYS A 79 -12.11 3.10 9.18
CA LYS A 79 -12.95 4.23 9.55
C LYS A 79 -13.27 5.12 8.37
N GLN A 80 -12.36 5.25 7.41
CA GLN A 80 -12.57 6.02 6.19
C GLN A 80 -13.28 5.22 5.11
N LYS A 81 -13.66 3.97 5.37
CA LYS A 81 -14.31 3.08 4.40
C LYS A 81 -13.44 2.80 3.19
N CYS A 82 -12.13 2.70 3.40
CA CYS A 82 -11.19 2.29 2.35
C CYS A 82 -11.55 0.89 1.86
N GLU A 83 -11.60 0.70 0.56
CA GLU A 83 -12.04 -0.55 -0.02
C GLU A 83 -10.95 -1.62 -0.02
N PHE A 84 -9.73 -1.26 -0.40
CA PHE A 84 -8.63 -2.21 -0.54
C PHE A 84 -7.37 -1.72 0.16
N LEU A 85 -6.67 -2.64 0.81
CA LEU A 85 -5.35 -2.41 1.36
C LEU A 85 -4.40 -3.48 0.82
N PHE A 86 -3.38 -3.06 0.09
CA PHE A 86 -2.32 -3.96 -0.36
C PHE A 86 -1.15 -3.86 0.60
N LEU A 87 -0.87 -4.99 1.26
CA LEU A 87 0.15 -5.08 2.30
C LEU A 87 1.11 -6.22 1.96
N PRO A 88 1.95 -6.04 0.93
CA PRO A 88 2.83 -7.12 0.48
C PRO A 88 3.99 -7.32 1.44
N GLU A 89 4.49 -8.57 1.49
CA GLU A 89 5.73 -8.85 2.17
C GLU A 89 6.91 -8.41 1.31
N LYS A 90 8.03 -8.11 1.97
CA LYS A 90 9.26 -7.68 1.30
C LYS A 90 9.67 -8.65 0.17
N SER A 91 9.64 -9.95 0.46
CA SER A 91 10.03 -10.97 -0.53
C SER A 91 9.15 -10.93 -1.76
N GLU A 92 7.86 -10.68 -1.59
CA GLU A 92 6.89 -10.62 -2.70
C GLU A 92 7.25 -9.49 -3.67
N ILE A 93 7.59 -8.32 -3.16
CA ILE A 93 7.94 -7.17 -3.98
C ILE A 93 9.27 -7.38 -4.70
N LEU A 94 10.28 -7.91 -3.99
CA LEU A 94 11.59 -8.15 -4.58
C LEU A 94 11.53 -9.16 -5.71
N GLU A 95 10.73 -10.22 -5.56
CA GLU A 95 10.53 -11.19 -6.63
C GLU A 95 9.80 -10.58 -7.81
N GLY A 96 8.80 -9.75 -7.56
CA GLY A 96 8.08 -9.04 -8.62
C GLY A 96 9.01 -8.17 -9.44
N ILE A 97 9.91 -7.44 -8.79
CA ILE A 97 10.90 -6.59 -9.46
C ILE A 97 11.84 -7.43 -10.31
N LYS A 98 12.30 -8.56 -9.78
CA LYS A 98 13.18 -9.47 -10.54
C LYS A 98 12.50 -10.02 -11.79
N LYS A 99 11.22 -10.39 -11.69
CA LYS A 99 10.44 -10.88 -12.82
C LYS A 99 10.30 -9.84 -13.91
N LEU A 100 10.17 -8.57 -13.52
CA LEU A 100 10.05 -7.46 -14.48
C LEU A 100 11.37 -7.10 -15.11
N LYS A 101 12.51 -7.58 -14.56
CA LYS A 101 13.86 -7.28 -15.03
C LYS A 101 14.14 -5.78 -15.18
N ALA A 102 13.50 -4.97 -14.35
CA ALA A 102 13.63 -3.53 -14.39
C ALA A 102 14.63 -3.03 -13.34
N PRO A 103 15.40 -1.98 -13.64
CA PRO A 103 16.30 -1.40 -12.64
C PRO A 103 15.51 -0.78 -11.49
N TYR A 104 16.04 -0.87 -10.28
CA TYR A 104 15.40 -0.30 -9.11
C TYR A 104 15.14 1.19 -9.25
N SER A 105 16.03 1.91 -9.89
CA SER A 105 15.90 3.36 -10.07
C SER A 105 14.60 3.76 -10.77
N ASN A 106 14.00 2.85 -11.52
CA ASN A 106 12.71 3.12 -12.18
C ASN A 106 11.52 3.08 -11.24
N PHE A 107 11.72 2.62 -10.00
CA PHE A 107 10.66 2.49 -9.00
C PHE A 107 10.82 3.45 -7.83
N LEU A 108 11.88 4.19 -7.81
CA LEU A 108 12.21 5.18 -6.78
C LEU A 108 12.06 6.60 -7.35
#